data_0fe126312bed5bb542669e89a5b1c7b3
#
_entry.id   0fe126312bed5bb542669e89a5b1c7b3
#
_cell.length_a   1.000
_cell.length_b   1.000
_cell.length_c   1.000
_cell.angle_alpha   90.00
_cell.angle_beta   90.00
_cell.angle_gamma   90.00
#
_symmetry.space_group_name_H-M   'P 1'
#
loop_
_entity.id
_entity.type
_entity.pdbx_description
1 polymer ?
#
loop_
_entity_poly.entity_id
_entity_poly.type
_entity_poly.pdbx_seq_one_letter_code
_entity_poly.pdbx_strand_id
1 'polypeptide(L)'
;MTEHGHEALLRLLIAGGSLAPRRTLLQSTGNADAALALGVAGWRAHGCTPEQCAALERPDTRALALAQRWLQQRDHHLLACNDAAFPPLLLDAPNPPLALFVAGDPAIAWRPAVALVGSRSPTPAGRALAARFATCFVEAGLAVTSGLASGIDAAAHQATLDAGGCTLAVIGTGPDRAYPTSHTRLQARIATDGAVLSEYLPGTPARPGHFPARNRLVAGLALATVVVEAAQRSGALITARLAAEAGREVCAIPGSVLNPRAAGCHRLIREGVALVERPEEVLELLAPALRHQLPGLQTRLATPTEQAAPADLPACWANDADYQRLWRVLEHDPISMDSLITQCGLTASEVSSMLLAMELAGIVVCVHGRYCRRP
;
A
#
# COMPACT_ATOMS: atom_id res chain seq x y z
N MET A 1 15.93 3.00 -7.85
CA MET A 1 17.10 2.04 -7.94
C MET A 1 17.58 1.94 -9.38
N THR A 2 18.89 1.83 -9.62
CA THR A 2 19.46 1.57 -10.96
C THR A 2 19.19 0.13 -11.38
N GLU A 3 19.24 -0.21 -12.67
CA GLU A 3 19.07 -1.60 -13.18
C GLU A 3 19.98 -2.60 -12.48
N HIS A 4 21.24 -2.22 -12.16
CA HIS A 4 22.20 -3.06 -11.41
C HIS A 4 21.72 -3.38 -10.00
N GLY A 5 21.16 -2.41 -9.28
CA GLY A 5 20.64 -2.63 -7.92
C GLY A 5 19.47 -3.62 -7.86
N HIS A 6 18.66 -3.71 -8.93
CA HIS A 6 17.60 -4.72 -9.03
C HIS A 6 18.17 -6.13 -9.19
N GLU A 7 19.23 -6.31 -10.00
CA GLU A 7 19.83 -7.63 -10.19
C GLU A 7 20.39 -8.19 -8.88
N ALA A 8 21.13 -7.40 -8.12
CA ALA A 8 21.68 -7.83 -6.84
C ALA A 8 20.58 -8.23 -5.84
N LEU A 9 19.49 -7.45 -5.76
CA LEU A 9 18.35 -7.79 -4.92
C LEU A 9 17.63 -9.07 -5.39
N LEU A 10 17.48 -9.24 -6.70
CA LEU A 10 16.90 -10.47 -7.26
C LEU A 10 17.75 -11.69 -6.92
N ARG A 11 19.07 -11.60 -6.94
CA ARG A 11 19.97 -12.70 -6.51
C ARG A 11 19.76 -13.06 -5.04
N LEU A 12 19.60 -12.05 -4.16
CA LEU A 12 19.23 -12.29 -2.76
C LEU A 12 17.88 -13.00 -2.61
N LEU A 13 16.90 -12.67 -3.43
CA LEU A 13 15.57 -13.32 -3.42
C LEU A 13 15.65 -14.77 -3.95
N ILE A 14 16.35 -14.97 -5.06
CA ILE A 14 16.52 -16.29 -5.72
C ILE A 14 17.27 -17.27 -4.82
N ALA A 15 18.19 -16.80 -3.97
CA ALA A 15 18.93 -17.65 -3.03
C ALA A 15 18.01 -18.48 -2.12
N GLY A 16 16.76 -18.06 -1.91
CA GLY A 16 15.76 -18.85 -1.20
C GLY A 16 16.09 -19.08 0.28
N GLY A 17 15.49 -20.12 0.87
CA GLY A 17 15.70 -20.47 2.28
C GLY A 17 15.18 -19.44 3.28
N SER A 18 15.74 -19.41 4.50
CA SER A 18 15.35 -18.47 5.55
C SER A 18 15.54 -17.03 5.12
N LEU A 19 14.55 -16.17 5.43
CA LEU A 19 14.60 -14.73 5.14
C LEU A 19 15.56 -13.98 6.07
N ALA A 20 15.66 -14.40 7.34
CA ALA A 20 16.39 -13.67 8.36
C ALA A 20 17.86 -13.39 8.00
N PRO A 21 18.69 -14.35 7.57
CA PRO A 21 20.09 -14.10 7.17
C PRO A 21 20.20 -13.09 6.04
N ARG A 22 19.38 -13.23 5.00
CA ARG A 22 19.39 -12.36 3.82
C ARG A 22 18.94 -10.95 4.15
N ARG A 23 17.96 -10.80 5.05
CA ARG A 23 17.51 -9.51 5.55
C ARG A 23 18.59 -8.83 6.40
N THR A 24 19.19 -9.56 7.34
CA THR A 24 20.32 -9.04 8.14
C THR A 24 21.46 -8.58 7.25
N LEU A 25 21.80 -9.36 6.22
CA LEU A 25 22.82 -9.03 5.24
C LEU A 25 22.49 -7.73 4.51
N LEU A 26 21.27 -7.57 3.99
CA LEU A 26 20.82 -6.35 3.30
C LEU A 26 20.80 -5.13 4.23
N GLN A 27 20.33 -5.29 5.46
CA GLN A 27 20.24 -4.22 6.45
C GLN A 27 21.63 -3.74 6.92
N SER A 28 22.56 -4.68 7.15
CA SER A 28 23.91 -4.34 7.62
C SER A 28 24.77 -3.62 6.57
N THR A 29 24.51 -3.89 5.29
CA THR A 29 25.26 -3.30 4.18
C THR A 29 24.59 -2.08 3.53
N GLY A 30 23.32 -1.87 3.82
CA GLY A 30 22.53 -0.75 3.30
C GLY A 30 22.02 -0.92 1.87
N ASN A 31 22.65 -1.79 1.04
CA ASN A 31 22.17 -2.08 -0.32
C ASN A 31 22.59 -3.50 -0.78
N ALA A 32 21.90 -4.00 -1.80
CA ALA A 32 22.08 -5.36 -2.29
C ALA A 32 23.44 -5.60 -2.97
N ASP A 33 24.00 -4.60 -3.65
CA ASP A 33 25.31 -4.72 -4.31
C ASP A 33 26.42 -4.88 -3.27
N ALA A 34 26.42 -4.06 -2.22
CA ALA A 34 27.34 -4.18 -1.10
C ALA A 34 27.16 -5.52 -0.36
N ALA A 35 25.91 -5.99 -0.22
CA ALA A 35 25.63 -7.30 0.35
C ALA A 35 26.27 -8.45 -0.46
N LEU A 36 26.19 -8.41 -1.78
CA LEU A 36 26.83 -9.40 -2.64
C LEU A 36 28.35 -9.28 -2.63
N ALA A 37 28.90 -8.07 -2.54
CA ALA A 37 30.34 -7.83 -2.53
C ALA A 37 31.07 -8.43 -1.31
N LEU A 38 30.37 -8.73 -0.21
CA LEU A 38 30.95 -9.39 0.96
C LEU A 38 31.48 -10.81 0.68
N GLY A 39 31.00 -11.46 -0.37
CA GLY A 39 31.37 -12.82 -0.73
C GLY A 39 30.97 -13.88 0.30
N VAL A 40 31.36 -15.13 0.05
CA VAL A 40 30.93 -16.30 0.86
C VAL A 40 31.26 -16.15 2.34
N ALA A 41 32.43 -15.63 2.68
CA ALA A 41 32.82 -15.46 4.08
C ALA A 41 31.90 -14.46 4.81
N GLY A 42 31.59 -13.32 4.17
CA GLY A 42 30.68 -12.33 4.71
C GLY A 42 29.25 -12.85 4.81
N TRP A 43 28.76 -13.57 3.79
CA TRP A 43 27.40 -14.15 3.82
C TRP A 43 27.24 -15.16 4.95
N ARG A 44 28.24 -16.04 5.17
CA ARG A 44 28.24 -16.99 6.31
C ARG A 44 28.28 -16.28 7.66
N ALA A 45 29.05 -15.21 7.78
CA ALA A 45 29.10 -14.40 9.01
C ALA A 45 27.72 -13.80 9.36
N HIS A 46 26.87 -13.53 8.35
CA HIS A 46 25.49 -13.07 8.54
C HIS A 46 24.44 -14.21 8.65
N GLY A 47 24.91 -15.47 8.76
CA GLY A 47 24.07 -16.64 8.99
C GLY A 47 23.48 -17.27 7.72
N CYS A 48 23.96 -16.94 6.52
CA CYS A 48 23.55 -17.62 5.30
C CYS A 48 24.02 -19.09 5.31
N THR A 49 23.10 -19.99 4.93
CA THR A 49 23.42 -21.42 4.85
C THR A 49 24.36 -21.72 3.65
N PRO A 50 25.03 -22.88 3.62
CA PRO A 50 25.83 -23.26 2.47
C PRO A 50 25.06 -23.25 1.15
N GLU A 51 23.79 -23.68 1.18
CA GLU A 51 22.91 -23.68 0.01
C GLU A 51 22.58 -22.24 -0.45
N GLN A 52 22.34 -21.33 0.49
CA GLN A 52 22.15 -19.92 0.18
C GLN A 52 23.40 -19.29 -0.42
N CYS A 53 24.57 -19.57 0.14
CA CYS A 53 25.84 -19.10 -0.41
C CYS A 53 26.07 -19.61 -1.84
N ALA A 54 25.86 -20.90 -2.09
CA ALA A 54 25.98 -21.48 -3.43
C ALA A 54 25.00 -20.82 -4.44
N ALA A 55 23.77 -20.56 -4.02
CA ALA A 55 22.78 -19.89 -4.85
C ALA A 55 23.08 -18.39 -5.10
N LEU A 56 23.75 -17.72 -4.14
CA LEU A 56 24.25 -16.35 -4.34
C LEU A 56 25.41 -16.29 -5.31
N GLU A 57 26.33 -17.28 -5.29
CA GLU A 57 27.44 -17.37 -6.25
C GLU A 57 26.94 -17.73 -7.66
N ARG A 58 26.01 -18.68 -7.75
CA ARG A 58 25.48 -19.19 -9.01
C ARG A 58 23.94 -19.13 -9.00
N PRO A 59 23.36 -17.95 -9.21
CA PRO A 59 21.91 -17.78 -9.20
C PRO A 59 21.26 -18.54 -10.36
N ASP A 60 20.00 -18.95 -10.17
CA ASP A 60 19.17 -19.46 -11.26
C ASP A 60 18.95 -18.36 -12.31
N THR A 61 19.70 -18.47 -13.42
CA THR A 61 19.67 -17.49 -14.52
C THR A 61 18.31 -17.42 -15.19
N ARG A 62 17.54 -18.52 -15.20
CA ARG A 62 16.21 -18.56 -15.78
C ARG A 62 15.23 -17.76 -14.90
N ALA A 63 15.28 -17.96 -13.58
CA ALA A 63 14.47 -17.18 -12.63
C ALA A 63 14.83 -15.70 -12.66
N LEU A 64 16.14 -15.38 -12.75
CA LEU A 64 16.63 -14.01 -12.86
C LEU A 64 16.10 -13.33 -14.13
N ALA A 65 16.26 -13.95 -15.29
CA ALA A 65 15.79 -13.41 -16.57
C ALA A 65 14.26 -13.24 -16.62
N LEU A 66 13.50 -14.14 -15.97
CA LEU A 66 12.05 -14.00 -15.86
C LEU A 66 11.65 -12.81 -15.00
N ALA A 67 12.31 -12.62 -13.86
CA ALA A 67 12.05 -11.51 -12.96
C ALA A 67 12.45 -10.16 -13.59
N GLN A 68 13.58 -10.09 -14.26
CA GLN A 68 14.03 -8.91 -14.99
C GLN A 68 13.04 -8.52 -16.09
N ARG A 69 12.59 -9.47 -16.92
CA ARG A 69 11.58 -9.22 -17.95
C ARG A 69 10.25 -8.76 -17.39
N TRP A 70 9.86 -9.27 -16.21
CA TRP A 70 8.64 -8.82 -15.55
C TRP A 70 8.79 -7.36 -15.08
N LEU A 71 9.94 -6.97 -14.53
CA LEU A 71 10.23 -5.61 -14.07
C LEU A 71 10.37 -4.59 -15.19
N GLN A 72 10.63 -5.00 -16.43
CA GLN A 72 10.67 -4.11 -17.60
C GLN A 72 9.28 -3.67 -18.07
N GLN A 73 8.21 -4.28 -17.58
CA GLN A 73 6.86 -3.87 -17.91
C GLN A 73 6.49 -2.59 -17.15
N ARG A 74 5.65 -1.78 -17.78
CA ARG A 74 5.14 -0.56 -17.15
C ARG A 74 4.39 -0.89 -15.86
N ASP A 75 4.52 -0.02 -14.86
CA ASP A 75 3.86 -0.12 -13.55
C ASP A 75 4.21 -1.40 -12.76
N HIS A 76 5.39 -2.00 -13.07
CA HIS A 76 5.95 -3.11 -12.33
C HIS A 76 7.18 -2.67 -11.52
N HIS A 77 7.17 -2.94 -10.23
CA HIS A 77 8.17 -2.46 -9.29
C HIS A 77 8.71 -3.57 -8.40
N LEU A 78 9.93 -3.39 -7.92
CA LEU A 78 10.53 -4.21 -6.87
C LEU A 78 10.95 -3.27 -5.73
N LEU A 79 10.33 -3.42 -4.57
CA LEU A 79 10.60 -2.62 -3.37
C LEU A 79 11.40 -3.46 -2.38
N ALA A 80 12.63 -3.06 -2.06
CA ALA A 80 13.42 -3.68 -1.00
C ALA A 80 12.97 -3.19 0.37
N CYS A 81 13.14 -4.00 1.41
CA CYS A 81 12.74 -3.64 2.78
C CYS A 81 13.51 -2.44 3.37
N ASN A 82 14.59 -2.02 2.75
CA ASN A 82 15.36 -0.82 3.10
C ASN A 82 15.11 0.37 2.16
N ASP A 83 14.20 0.25 1.18
CA ASP A 83 13.78 1.36 0.34
C ASP A 83 12.87 2.31 1.11
N ALA A 84 13.01 3.60 0.87
CA ALA A 84 12.11 4.60 1.45
C ALA A 84 10.65 4.42 1.00
N ALA A 85 10.42 3.82 -0.16
CA ALA A 85 9.10 3.50 -0.69
C ALA A 85 8.49 2.21 -0.10
N PHE A 86 9.22 1.47 0.74
CA PHE A 86 8.69 0.24 1.35
C PHE A 86 7.62 0.56 2.41
N PRO A 87 6.49 -0.16 2.46
CA PRO A 87 5.40 0.14 3.40
C PRO A 87 5.87 0.06 4.87
N PRO A 88 5.79 1.16 5.65
CA PRO A 88 6.32 1.20 7.01
C PRO A 88 5.61 0.22 7.95
N LEU A 89 4.31 0.06 7.79
CA LEU A 89 3.54 -0.89 8.60
C LEU A 89 4.04 -2.34 8.46
N LEU A 90 4.62 -2.71 7.30
CA LEU A 90 5.21 -4.03 7.13
C LEU A 90 6.58 -4.17 7.78
N LEU A 91 7.35 -3.08 7.93
CA LEU A 91 8.63 -3.12 8.64
C LEU A 91 8.43 -3.40 10.13
N ASP A 92 7.35 -2.87 10.71
CA ASP A 92 7.00 -3.05 12.12
C ASP A 92 6.30 -4.40 12.38
N ALA A 93 5.86 -5.10 11.34
CA ALA A 93 5.18 -6.38 11.47
C ALA A 93 6.20 -7.52 11.72
N PRO A 94 5.78 -8.61 12.41
CA PRO A 94 6.62 -9.79 12.54
C PRO A 94 7.04 -10.38 11.19
N ASN A 95 8.32 -10.70 11.04
CA ASN A 95 8.89 -11.28 9.81
C ASN A 95 8.58 -10.46 8.54
N PRO A 96 9.01 -9.19 8.45
CA PRO A 96 8.82 -8.40 7.23
C PRO A 96 9.48 -9.08 6.02
N PRO A 97 8.92 -8.95 4.80
CA PRO A 97 9.51 -9.53 3.60
C PRO A 97 10.84 -8.82 3.25
N LEU A 98 11.73 -9.54 2.57
CA LEU A 98 13.00 -8.96 2.08
C LEU A 98 12.75 -7.93 0.98
N ALA A 99 11.79 -8.20 0.12
CA ALA A 99 11.31 -7.29 -0.92
C ALA A 99 9.89 -7.67 -1.34
N LEU A 100 9.24 -6.76 -2.05
CA LEU A 100 7.91 -6.93 -2.63
C LEU A 100 7.94 -6.64 -4.13
N PHE A 101 7.43 -7.56 -4.92
CA PHE A 101 7.02 -7.29 -6.29
C PHE A 101 5.66 -6.61 -6.27
N VAL A 102 5.53 -5.49 -6.96
CA VAL A 102 4.31 -4.68 -7.03
C VAL A 102 3.91 -4.50 -8.48
N ALA A 103 2.69 -4.87 -8.84
CA ALA A 103 2.06 -4.50 -10.10
C ALA A 103 0.97 -3.46 -9.81
N GLY A 104 1.08 -2.27 -10.40
CA GLY A 104 0.26 -1.09 -10.11
C GLY A 104 1.01 -0.01 -9.35
N ASP A 105 0.30 0.88 -8.68
CA ASP A 105 0.89 2.02 -7.96
C ASP A 105 1.43 1.60 -6.58
N PRO A 106 2.76 1.61 -6.37
CA PRO A 106 3.36 1.25 -5.10
C PRO A 106 3.00 2.23 -3.96
N ALA A 107 2.63 3.47 -4.27
CA ALA A 107 2.27 4.46 -3.27
C ALA A 107 0.98 4.08 -2.50
N ILE A 108 0.11 3.27 -3.09
CA ILE A 108 -1.12 2.79 -2.43
C ILE A 108 -0.79 1.95 -1.19
N ALA A 109 0.34 1.24 -1.17
CA ALA A 109 0.77 0.46 0.00
C ALA A 109 1.15 1.33 1.22
N TRP A 110 1.22 2.65 1.06
CA TRP A 110 1.43 3.62 2.13
C TRP A 110 0.12 4.18 2.71
N ARG A 111 -0.99 4.01 1.99
CA ARG A 111 -2.28 4.51 2.45
C ARG A 111 -2.74 3.75 3.69
N PRO A 112 -3.37 4.42 4.66
CA PRO A 112 -4.08 3.74 5.73
C PRO A 112 -5.06 2.74 5.14
N ALA A 113 -4.98 1.48 5.56
CA ALA A 113 -5.76 0.40 4.99
C ALA A 113 -6.47 -0.43 6.06
N VAL A 114 -7.60 -1.01 5.70
CA VAL A 114 -8.31 -2.03 6.49
C VAL A 114 -8.29 -3.35 5.74
N ALA A 115 -7.93 -4.43 6.42
CA ALA A 115 -8.01 -5.77 5.86
C ALA A 115 -9.42 -6.33 6.00
N LEU A 116 -10.03 -6.75 4.89
CA LEU A 116 -11.29 -7.49 4.87
C LEU A 116 -11.00 -8.94 4.50
N VAL A 117 -11.27 -9.86 5.42
CA VAL A 117 -10.99 -11.29 5.24
C VAL A 117 -12.17 -12.16 5.65
N GLY A 118 -12.22 -13.38 5.09
CA GLY A 118 -13.30 -14.28 5.49
C GLY A 118 -13.39 -15.57 4.71
N SER A 119 -14.59 -16.13 4.68
CA SER A 119 -14.92 -17.39 4.03
C SER A 119 -14.66 -17.34 2.53
N ARG A 120 -14.10 -18.41 1.98
CA ARG A 120 -13.99 -18.61 0.52
C ARG A 120 -15.32 -18.99 -0.15
N SER A 121 -16.29 -19.40 0.64
CA SER A 121 -17.66 -19.72 0.22
C SER A 121 -18.66 -19.02 1.14
N PRO A 122 -18.72 -17.67 1.11
CA PRO A 122 -19.59 -16.91 1.99
C PRO A 122 -21.06 -17.07 1.64
N THR A 123 -21.90 -16.69 2.60
CA THR A 123 -23.32 -16.49 2.33
C THR A 123 -23.55 -15.25 1.45
N PRO A 124 -24.73 -15.10 0.81
CA PRO A 124 -25.09 -13.85 0.14
C PRO A 124 -25.02 -12.65 1.08
N ALA A 125 -25.46 -12.80 2.34
CA ALA A 125 -25.35 -11.76 3.37
C ALA A 125 -23.90 -11.40 3.69
N GLY A 126 -23.00 -12.40 3.81
CA GLY A 126 -21.57 -12.16 4.05
C GLY A 126 -20.92 -11.38 2.91
N ARG A 127 -21.27 -11.66 1.64
CA ARG A 127 -20.79 -10.87 0.49
C ARG A 127 -21.31 -9.44 0.54
N ALA A 128 -22.58 -9.25 0.84
CA ALA A 128 -23.18 -7.92 0.96
C ALA A 128 -22.53 -7.11 2.11
N LEU A 129 -22.25 -7.75 3.24
CA LEU A 129 -21.51 -7.11 4.34
C LEU A 129 -20.10 -6.72 3.93
N ALA A 130 -19.35 -7.61 3.28
CA ALA A 130 -18.00 -7.29 2.78
C ALA A 130 -18.02 -6.08 1.83
N ALA A 131 -19.01 -6.03 0.93
CA ALA A 131 -19.19 -4.90 0.01
C ALA A 131 -19.53 -3.60 0.76
N ARG A 132 -20.49 -3.64 1.69
CA ARG A 132 -20.89 -2.49 2.50
C ARG A 132 -19.70 -1.92 3.30
N PHE A 133 -18.93 -2.78 3.98
CA PHE A 133 -17.75 -2.37 4.74
C PHE A 133 -16.69 -1.76 3.82
N ALA A 134 -16.42 -2.41 2.67
CA ALA A 134 -15.45 -1.89 1.70
C ALA A 134 -15.83 -0.49 1.19
N THR A 135 -17.10 -0.29 0.79
CA THR A 135 -17.60 1.01 0.31
C THR A 135 -17.46 2.10 1.36
N CYS A 136 -17.86 1.83 2.61
CA CYS A 136 -17.72 2.80 3.70
C CYS A 136 -16.24 3.16 3.98
N PHE A 137 -15.32 2.19 3.90
CA PHE A 137 -13.89 2.49 4.07
C PHE A 137 -13.35 3.36 2.94
N VAL A 138 -13.81 3.15 1.71
CA VAL A 138 -13.47 4.01 0.56
C VAL A 138 -13.99 5.43 0.78
N GLU A 139 -15.23 5.59 1.20
CA GLU A 139 -15.85 6.89 1.52
C GLU A 139 -15.10 7.62 2.65
N ALA A 140 -14.52 6.86 3.59
CA ALA A 140 -13.65 7.39 4.64
C ALA A 140 -12.19 7.65 4.19
N GLY A 141 -11.85 7.45 2.90
CA GLY A 141 -10.52 7.67 2.34
C GLY A 141 -9.50 6.57 2.64
N LEU A 142 -9.95 5.42 3.17
CA LEU A 142 -9.09 4.27 3.48
C LEU A 142 -8.95 3.34 2.26
N ALA A 143 -7.80 2.70 2.15
CA ALA A 143 -7.61 1.59 1.23
C ALA A 143 -8.15 0.28 1.85
N VAL A 144 -8.51 -0.68 0.99
CA VAL A 144 -8.88 -2.02 1.43
C VAL A 144 -7.80 -3.00 1.01
N THR A 145 -7.28 -3.81 1.95
CA THR A 145 -6.36 -4.89 1.64
C THR A 145 -7.00 -6.25 1.84
N SER A 146 -6.66 -7.21 0.99
CA SER A 146 -7.09 -8.60 1.14
C SER A 146 -6.21 -9.57 0.35
N GLY A 147 -6.57 -10.85 0.39
CA GLY A 147 -5.78 -11.94 -0.16
C GLY A 147 -6.14 -12.40 -1.56
N LEU A 148 -7.07 -11.75 -2.25
CA LEU A 148 -7.56 -12.16 -3.57
C LEU A 148 -8.10 -13.61 -3.62
N ALA A 149 -8.45 -14.19 -2.47
CA ALA A 149 -9.12 -15.50 -2.44
C ALA A 149 -10.57 -15.39 -2.93
N SER A 150 -11.17 -16.53 -3.28
CA SER A 150 -12.60 -16.58 -3.57
C SER A 150 -13.42 -16.13 -2.34
N GLY A 151 -14.60 -15.58 -2.57
CA GLY A 151 -15.54 -15.26 -1.52
C GLY A 151 -15.39 -13.84 -0.98
N ILE A 152 -15.14 -13.68 0.33
CA ILE A 152 -15.09 -12.37 1.00
C ILE A 152 -14.00 -11.49 0.40
N ASP A 153 -12.79 -12.02 0.20
CA ASP A 153 -11.66 -11.27 -0.35
C ASP A 153 -12.02 -10.65 -1.72
N ALA A 154 -12.54 -11.48 -2.64
CA ALA A 154 -12.95 -11.01 -3.96
C ALA A 154 -14.09 -9.99 -3.90
N ALA A 155 -15.08 -10.19 -3.01
CA ALA A 155 -16.19 -9.25 -2.83
C ALA A 155 -15.70 -7.89 -2.30
N ALA A 156 -14.75 -7.90 -1.36
CA ALA A 156 -14.13 -6.69 -0.81
C ALA A 156 -13.37 -5.91 -1.90
N HIS A 157 -12.50 -6.58 -2.67
CA HIS A 157 -11.77 -5.95 -3.76
C HIS A 157 -12.70 -5.36 -4.82
N GLN A 158 -13.71 -6.14 -5.26
CA GLN A 158 -14.66 -5.71 -6.27
C GLN A 158 -15.44 -4.46 -5.82
N ALA A 159 -15.98 -4.48 -4.59
CA ALA A 159 -16.74 -3.35 -4.05
C ALA A 159 -15.88 -2.09 -3.88
N THR A 160 -14.62 -2.26 -3.45
CA THR A 160 -13.66 -1.14 -3.36
C THR A 160 -13.44 -0.48 -4.71
N LEU A 161 -13.20 -1.28 -5.76
CA LEU A 161 -13.00 -0.76 -7.12
C LEU A 161 -14.27 -0.16 -7.71
N ASP A 162 -15.43 -0.74 -7.43
CA ASP A 162 -16.73 -0.22 -7.90
C ASP A 162 -17.12 1.09 -7.22
N ALA A 163 -16.62 1.33 -5.99
CA ALA A 163 -16.73 2.59 -5.28
C ALA A 163 -15.67 3.63 -5.67
N GLY A 164 -14.79 3.33 -6.66
CA GLY A 164 -13.72 4.22 -7.10
C GLY A 164 -12.56 4.33 -6.10
N GLY A 165 -12.44 3.40 -5.15
CA GLY A 165 -11.40 3.36 -4.15
C GLY A 165 -10.19 2.53 -4.55
N CYS A 166 -9.10 2.65 -3.77
CA CYS A 166 -7.87 1.90 -3.96
C CYS A 166 -7.86 0.60 -3.16
N THR A 167 -7.43 -0.49 -3.77
CA THR A 167 -7.31 -1.77 -3.09
C THR A 167 -5.93 -2.42 -3.30
N LEU A 168 -5.48 -3.14 -2.27
CA LEU A 168 -4.20 -3.86 -2.22
C LEU A 168 -4.47 -5.36 -2.20
N ALA A 169 -4.18 -6.05 -3.29
CA ALA A 169 -4.25 -7.50 -3.32
C ALA A 169 -2.89 -8.09 -2.99
N VAL A 170 -2.76 -8.73 -1.83
CA VAL A 170 -1.56 -9.51 -1.51
C VAL A 170 -1.78 -10.94 -2.00
N ILE A 171 -0.86 -11.49 -2.79
CA ILE A 171 -1.05 -12.81 -3.42
C ILE A 171 0.00 -13.83 -2.95
N GLY A 172 -0.33 -15.12 -3.05
CA GLY A 172 0.53 -16.23 -2.66
C GLY A 172 1.22 -16.93 -3.84
N THR A 173 1.23 -16.27 -5.00
CA THR A 173 1.86 -16.71 -6.26
C THR A 173 2.83 -15.65 -6.74
N GLY A 174 3.60 -15.91 -7.79
CA GLY A 174 4.29 -14.84 -8.52
C GLY A 174 3.30 -13.79 -9.01
N PRO A 175 3.72 -12.51 -9.14
CA PRO A 175 2.83 -11.40 -9.48
C PRO A 175 2.20 -11.53 -10.87
N ASP A 176 2.79 -12.36 -11.74
CA ASP A 176 2.34 -12.72 -13.08
C ASP A 176 1.25 -13.82 -13.09
N ARG A 177 0.85 -14.36 -11.93
CA ARG A 177 -0.04 -15.53 -11.83
C ARG A 177 -1.23 -15.27 -10.92
N ALA A 178 -2.41 -15.21 -11.49
CA ALA A 178 -3.64 -15.13 -10.72
C ALA A 178 -4.00 -16.49 -10.09
N TYR A 179 -4.41 -16.46 -8.83
CA TYR A 179 -4.98 -17.61 -8.17
C TYR A 179 -6.12 -17.20 -7.21
N PRO A 180 -7.33 -17.78 -7.37
CA PRO A 180 -7.71 -18.72 -8.41
C PRO A 180 -7.67 -18.09 -9.82
N THR A 181 -7.53 -18.91 -10.85
CA THR A 181 -7.44 -18.44 -12.25
C THR A 181 -8.68 -17.68 -12.71
N SER A 182 -9.84 -17.93 -12.09
CA SER A 182 -11.06 -17.15 -12.31
C SER A 182 -10.95 -15.68 -11.93
N HIS A 183 -9.95 -15.30 -11.10
CA HIS A 183 -9.69 -13.92 -10.67
C HIS A 183 -8.68 -13.16 -11.55
N THR A 184 -8.27 -13.73 -12.71
CA THR A 184 -7.32 -13.07 -13.62
C THR A 184 -7.77 -11.65 -13.99
N ARG A 185 -9.06 -11.47 -14.32
CA ARG A 185 -9.61 -10.14 -14.66
C ARG A 185 -9.64 -9.20 -13.46
N LEU A 186 -9.99 -9.72 -12.27
CA LEU A 186 -10.01 -8.93 -11.05
C LEU A 186 -8.58 -8.51 -10.65
N GLN A 187 -7.60 -9.43 -10.73
CA GLN A 187 -6.20 -9.10 -10.49
C GLN A 187 -5.68 -8.00 -11.44
N ALA A 188 -6.00 -8.09 -12.73
CA ALA A 188 -5.62 -7.07 -13.70
C ALA A 188 -6.27 -5.72 -13.40
N ARG A 189 -7.56 -5.68 -13.03
CA ARG A 189 -8.24 -4.46 -12.62
C ARG A 189 -7.61 -3.85 -11.37
N ILE A 190 -7.26 -4.68 -10.37
CA ILE A 190 -6.56 -4.23 -9.16
C ILE A 190 -5.18 -3.63 -9.51
N ALA A 191 -4.45 -4.22 -10.44
CA ALA A 191 -3.16 -3.68 -10.88
C ALA A 191 -3.31 -2.33 -11.60
N THR A 192 -4.44 -2.05 -12.23
CA THR A 192 -4.72 -0.76 -12.90
C THR A 192 -5.15 0.33 -11.91
N ASP A 193 -6.07 0.00 -10.98
CA ASP A 193 -6.73 0.99 -10.13
C ASP A 193 -6.23 0.94 -8.67
N GLY A 194 -5.25 0.07 -8.39
CA GLY A 194 -4.73 -0.23 -7.06
C GLY A 194 -3.31 -0.79 -7.14
N ALA A 195 -3.02 -1.83 -6.34
CA ALA A 195 -1.77 -2.56 -6.42
C ALA A 195 -1.91 -4.05 -6.06
N VAL A 196 -1.20 -4.90 -6.80
CA VAL A 196 -1.01 -6.32 -6.51
C VAL A 196 0.39 -6.53 -5.96
N LEU A 197 0.48 -7.08 -4.75
CA LEU A 197 1.74 -7.30 -4.05
C LEU A 197 2.05 -8.79 -3.93
N SER A 198 3.30 -9.16 -4.17
CA SER A 198 3.79 -10.51 -3.96
C SER A 198 5.20 -10.53 -3.38
N GLU A 199 5.45 -11.43 -2.43
CA GLU A 199 6.80 -11.74 -1.94
C GLU A 199 7.51 -12.80 -2.82
N TYR A 200 6.77 -13.41 -3.74
CA TYR A 200 7.25 -14.50 -4.58
C TYR A 200 7.72 -14.00 -5.94
N LEU A 201 8.80 -14.62 -6.44
CA LEU A 201 9.33 -14.35 -7.77
C LEU A 201 8.29 -14.58 -8.88
N PRO A 202 8.31 -13.78 -9.95
CA PRO A 202 7.54 -14.07 -11.17
C PRO A 202 7.72 -15.53 -11.59
N GLY A 203 6.65 -16.13 -12.08
CA GLY A 203 6.63 -17.56 -12.47
C GLY A 203 6.31 -18.54 -11.31
N THR A 204 6.31 -18.08 -10.05
CA THR A 204 6.03 -18.95 -8.90
C THR A 204 4.59 -19.44 -8.91
N PRO A 205 4.35 -20.78 -8.95
CA PRO A 205 3.00 -21.33 -8.95
C PRO A 205 2.33 -21.26 -7.58
N ALA A 206 1.02 -21.44 -7.55
CA ALA A 206 0.27 -21.61 -6.32
C ALA A 206 0.73 -22.86 -5.55
N ARG A 207 1.07 -22.69 -4.27
CA ARG A 207 1.43 -23.77 -3.34
C ARG A 207 0.65 -23.61 -2.05
N PRO A 208 0.16 -24.70 -1.43
CA PRO A 208 -0.67 -24.63 -0.22
C PRO A 208 -0.04 -23.79 0.92
N GLY A 209 1.27 -23.95 1.15
CA GLY A 209 1.98 -23.24 2.21
C GLY A 209 2.16 -21.72 1.98
N HIS A 210 2.05 -21.26 0.73
CA HIS A 210 2.22 -19.84 0.40
C HIS A 210 1.06 -18.96 0.90
N PHE A 211 -0.16 -19.51 0.93
CA PHE A 211 -1.34 -18.74 1.34
C PHE A 211 -1.34 -18.37 2.83
N PRO A 212 -1.07 -19.30 3.77
CA PRO A 212 -0.90 -18.93 5.18
C PRO A 212 0.30 -18.01 5.42
N ALA A 213 1.43 -18.25 4.74
CA ALA A 213 2.62 -17.41 4.88
C ALA A 213 2.37 -15.97 4.42
N ARG A 214 1.64 -15.79 3.32
CA ARG A 214 1.27 -14.49 2.78
C ARG A 214 0.33 -13.70 3.70
N ASN A 215 -0.54 -14.37 4.49
CA ASN A 215 -1.54 -13.69 5.32
C ASN A 215 -0.91 -12.70 6.32
N ARG A 216 0.36 -12.89 6.73
CA ARG A 216 1.08 -11.91 7.55
C ARG A 216 1.25 -10.56 6.85
N LEU A 217 1.36 -10.56 5.52
CA LEU A 217 1.46 -9.31 4.75
C LEU A 217 0.11 -8.61 4.66
N VAL A 218 -0.99 -9.35 4.51
CA VAL A 218 -2.34 -8.77 4.56
C VAL A 218 -2.58 -8.10 5.91
N ALA A 219 -2.28 -8.82 7.00
CA ALA A 219 -2.41 -8.31 8.36
C ALA A 219 -1.47 -7.12 8.63
N GLY A 220 -0.21 -7.22 8.20
CA GLY A 220 0.81 -6.20 8.46
C GLY A 220 0.60 -4.89 7.69
N LEU A 221 -0.04 -4.92 6.53
CA LEU A 221 -0.36 -3.73 5.73
C LEU A 221 -1.56 -2.93 6.27
N ALA A 222 -2.37 -3.53 7.13
CA ALA A 222 -3.61 -2.94 7.61
C ALA A 222 -3.48 -2.37 9.02
N LEU A 223 -4.27 -1.34 9.32
CA LEU A 223 -4.47 -0.82 10.67
C LEU A 223 -5.42 -1.70 11.48
N ALA A 224 -6.42 -2.27 10.80
CA ALA A 224 -7.35 -3.24 11.35
C ALA A 224 -7.61 -4.40 10.39
N THR A 225 -7.95 -5.55 10.95
CA THR A 225 -8.44 -6.72 10.20
C THR A 225 -9.86 -7.05 10.63
N VAL A 226 -10.81 -6.96 9.69
CA VAL A 226 -12.22 -7.30 9.91
C VAL A 226 -12.49 -8.69 9.34
N VAL A 227 -12.95 -9.60 10.20
CA VAL A 227 -13.36 -10.95 9.82
C VAL A 227 -14.88 -10.96 9.60
N VAL A 228 -15.28 -11.07 8.32
CA VAL A 228 -16.71 -10.98 7.93
C VAL A 228 -17.47 -12.29 8.20
N GLU A 229 -16.96 -13.40 7.71
CA GLU A 229 -17.45 -14.75 7.97
C GLU A 229 -16.27 -15.71 8.09
N ALA A 230 -16.25 -16.54 9.12
CA ALA A 230 -15.24 -17.57 9.29
C ALA A 230 -15.81 -18.82 9.97
N ALA A 231 -15.60 -19.98 9.37
CA ALA A 231 -15.82 -21.26 10.05
C ALA A 231 -14.67 -21.48 11.07
N GLN A 232 -14.84 -22.46 12.00
CA GLN A 232 -13.86 -22.75 13.08
C GLN A 232 -12.42 -23.02 12.59
N ARG A 233 -12.25 -23.55 11.39
CA ARG A 233 -10.95 -23.87 10.77
C ARG A 233 -10.65 -22.99 9.55
N SER A 234 -11.17 -21.76 9.52
CA SER A 234 -10.96 -20.82 8.42
C SER A 234 -9.56 -20.24 8.42
N GLY A 235 -8.98 -20.08 7.24
CA GLY A 235 -7.71 -19.34 7.06
C GLY A 235 -7.79 -17.87 7.48
N ALA A 236 -8.98 -17.26 7.49
CA ALA A 236 -9.21 -15.91 7.99
C ALA A 236 -8.86 -15.75 9.48
N LEU A 237 -9.03 -16.81 10.29
CA LEU A 237 -8.62 -16.81 11.70
C LEU A 237 -7.10 -16.75 11.85
N ILE A 238 -6.33 -17.28 10.88
CA ILE A 238 -4.88 -17.15 10.86
C ILE A 238 -4.51 -15.68 10.62
N THR A 239 -5.19 -15.01 9.68
CA THR A 239 -4.95 -13.58 9.41
C THR A 239 -5.30 -12.72 10.62
N ALA A 240 -6.43 -13.00 11.30
CA ALA A 240 -6.82 -12.31 12.53
C ALA A 240 -5.76 -12.44 13.63
N ARG A 241 -5.24 -13.66 13.86
CA ARG A 241 -4.17 -13.89 14.83
C ARG A 241 -2.89 -13.13 14.45
N LEU A 242 -2.47 -13.19 13.20
CA LEU A 242 -1.28 -12.50 12.71
C LEU A 242 -1.43 -10.96 12.82
N ALA A 243 -2.66 -10.44 12.68
CA ALA A 243 -2.94 -9.02 12.90
C ALA A 243 -2.75 -8.64 14.37
N ALA A 244 -3.29 -9.43 15.30
CA ALA A 244 -3.08 -9.22 16.73
C ALA A 244 -1.59 -9.33 17.13
N GLU A 245 -0.86 -10.32 16.58
CA GLU A 245 0.59 -10.47 16.78
C GLU A 245 1.39 -9.28 16.25
N ALA A 246 0.87 -8.59 15.23
CA ALA A 246 1.45 -7.36 14.68
C ALA A 246 0.99 -6.08 15.41
N GLY A 247 0.22 -6.19 16.49
CA GLY A 247 -0.32 -5.05 17.22
C GLY A 247 -1.38 -4.26 16.44
N ARG A 248 -2.11 -4.93 15.53
CA ARG A 248 -3.18 -4.32 14.74
C ARG A 248 -4.54 -4.64 15.35
N GLU A 249 -5.49 -3.73 15.18
CA GLU A 249 -6.85 -3.96 15.62
C GLU A 249 -7.47 -5.17 14.89
N VAL A 250 -8.25 -5.96 15.62
CA VAL A 250 -9.00 -7.08 15.07
C VAL A 250 -10.46 -6.90 15.39
N CYS A 251 -11.31 -7.03 14.37
CA CYS A 251 -12.76 -6.94 14.50
C CYS A 251 -13.40 -8.19 13.90
N ALA A 252 -14.54 -8.60 14.46
CA ALA A 252 -15.31 -9.71 13.93
C ALA A 252 -16.79 -9.36 13.83
N ILE A 253 -17.38 -9.67 12.67
CA ILE A 253 -18.81 -9.46 12.44
C ILE A 253 -19.55 -10.67 13.04
N PRO A 254 -20.55 -10.45 13.92
CA PRO A 254 -21.37 -11.53 14.45
C PRO A 254 -22.28 -12.12 13.38
N GLY A 255 -22.80 -13.28 13.62
CA GLY A 255 -23.76 -13.93 12.74
C GLY A 255 -24.71 -14.85 13.50
N SER A 256 -25.62 -15.48 12.78
CA SER A 256 -26.51 -16.47 13.41
C SER A 256 -25.71 -17.63 14.01
N VAL A 257 -26.08 -18.05 15.23
CA VAL A 257 -25.50 -19.23 15.89
C VAL A 257 -25.74 -20.53 15.12
N LEU A 258 -26.75 -20.54 14.26
CA LEU A 258 -27.07 -21.65 13.37
C LEU A 258 -26.20 -21.65 12.10
N ASN A 259 -25.50 -20.57 11.80
CA ASN A 259 -24.60 -20.49 10.65
C ASN A 259 -23.21 -20.99 11.01
N PRO A 260 -22.74 -22.13 10.49
CA PRO A 260 -21.42 -22.67 10.81
C PRO A 260 -20.27 -21.73 10.35
N ARG A 261 -20.54 -20.80 9.41
CA ARG A 261 -19.58 -19.79 8.94
C ARG A 261 -19.44 -18.61 9.91
N ALA A 262 -20.30 -18.48 10.92
CA ALA A 262 -20.17 -17.49 11.99
C ALA A 262 -19.38 -18.02 13.19
N ALA A 263 -19.18 -19.33 13.29
CA ALA A 263 -18.58 -19.97 14.46
C ALA A 263 -17.15 -19.48 14.77
N GLY A 264 -16.36 -19.14 13.76
CA GLY A 264 -15.03 -18.56 13.90
C GLY A 264 -15.07 -17.12 14.39
N CYS A 265 -16.00 -16.30 13.89
CA CYS A 265 -16.21 -14.92 14.37
C CYS A 265 -16.65 -14.94 15.84
N HIS A 266 -17.61 -15.81 16.21
CA HIS A 266 -18.02 -15.97 17.61
C HIS A 266 -16.88 -16.41 18.53
N ARG A 267 -15.98 -17.24 18.03
CA ARG A 267 -14.78 -17.63 18.77
C ARG A 267 -13.86 -16.42 19.01
N LEU A 268 -13.57 -15.63 17.98
CA LEU A 268 -12.76 -14.41 18.10
C LEU A 268 -13.37 -13.43 19.12
N ILE A 269 -14.68 -13.20 19.06
CA ILE A 269 -15.41 -12.32 19.97
C ILE A 269 -15.27 -12.81 21.42
N ARG A 270 -15.40 -14.12 21.68
CA ARG A 270 -15.17 -14.70 23.01
C ARG A 270 -13.72 -14.60 23.48
N GLU A 271 -12.77 -14.54 22.56
CA GLU A 271 -11.34 -14.31 22.83
C GLU A 271 -11.03 -12.82 23.07
N GLY A 272 -12.03 -11.93 23.04
CA GLY A 272 -11.90 -10.50 23.34
C GLY A 272 -11.72 -9.61 22.10
N VAL A 273 -11.87 -10.16 20.88
CA VAL A 273 -11.86 -9.38 19.65
C VAL A 273 -13.11 -8.49 19.57
N ALA A 274 -12.97 -7.26 19.13
CA ALA A 274 -14.08 -6.31 19.01
C ALA A 274 -15.17 -6.85 18.10
N LEU A 275 -16.40 -6.91 18.62
CA LEU A 275 -17.59 -7.17 17.85
C LEU A 275 -17.98 -5.89 17.13
N VAL A 276 -18.20 -5.97 15.80
CA VAL A 276 -18.65 -4.85 14.98
C VAL A 276 -19.85 -5.27 14.12
N GLU A 277 -20.87 -4.46 14.11
CA GLU A 277 -22.08 -4.67 13.31
C GLU A 277 -22.15 -3.69 12.12
N ARG A 278 -21.43 -2.56 12.25
CA ARG A 278 -21.39 -1.48 11.28
C ARG A 278 -19.95 -1.06 10.99
N PRO A 279 -19.64 -0.66 9.75
CA PRO A 279 -18.29 -0.25 9.38
C PRO A 279 -17.80 1.00 10.13
N GLU A 280 -18.72 1.89 10.55
CA GLU A 280 -18.41 3.10 11.31
C GLU A 280 -17.75 2.78 12.66
N GLU A 281 -18.11 1.66 13.28
CA GLU A 281 -17.51 1.19 14.53
C GLU A 281 -16.01 0.84 14.35
N VAL A 282 -15.63 0.33 13.18
CA VAL A 282 -14.22 0.11 12.83
C VAL A 282 -13.49 1.45 12.68
N LEU A 283 -14.11 2.45 12.05
CA LEU A 283 -13.54 3.79 11.89
C LEU A 283 -13.34 4.46 13.25
N GLU A 284 -14.28 4.31 14.19
CA GLU A 284 -14.17 4.82 15.55
C GLU A 284 -12.98 4.18 16.29
N LEU A 285 -12.79 2.86 16.18
CA LEU A 285 -11.64 2.16 16.75
C LEU A 285 -10.32 2.64 16.15
N LEU A 286 -10.29 2.97 14.86
CA LEU A 286 -9.09 3.42 14.16
C LEU A 286 -8.79 4.91 14.34
N ALA A 287 -9.73 5.71 14.81
CA ALA A 287 -9.57 7.16 14.92
C ALA A 287 -8.32 7.61 15.70
N PRO A 288 -7.87 6.96 16.80
CA PRO A 288 -6.62 7.29 17.47
C PRO A 288 -5.39 7.01 16.60
N ALA A 289 -5.33 5.84 15.96
CA ALA A 289 -4.21 5.44 15.11
C ALA A 289 -4.09 6.31 13.85
N LEU A 290 -5.21 6.65 13.22
CA LEU A 290 -5.27 7.56 12.07
C LEU A 290 -4.76 8.95 12.43
N ARG A 291 -5.16 9.50 13.58
CA ARG A 291 -4.64 10.80 14.05
C ARG A 291 -3.14 10.80 14.28
N HIS A 292 -2.57 9.70 14.71
CA HIS A 292 -1.13 9.58 14.94
C HIS A 292 -0.33 9.43 13.64
N GLN A 293 -0.89 8.80 12.61
CA GLN A 293 -0.22 8.55 11.33
C GLN A 293 -0.37 9.70 10.32
N LEU A 294 -1.43 10.51 10.42
CA LEU A 294 -1.70 11.63 9.52
C LEU A 294 -0.53 12.61 9.36
N PRO A 295 0.18 13.05 10.42
CA PRO A 295 1.32 13.96 10.26
C PRO A 295 2.48 13.35 9.46
N GLY A 296 2.79 12.07 9.69
CA GLY A 296 3.84 11.35 8.96
C GLY A 296 3.48 11.09 7.49
N LEU A 297 2.21 10.83 7.20
CA LEU A 297 1.69 10.68 5.84
C LEU A 297 1.66 12.01 5.10
N GLN A 298 1.21 13.09 5.74
CA GLN A 298 1.21 14.43 5.16
C GLN A 298 2.63 14.91 4.84
N THR A 299 3.61 14.66 5.72
CA THR A 299 5.00 15.00 5.48
C THR A 299 5.59 14.24 4.29
N ARG A 300 5.18 12.99 4.04
CA ARG A 300 5.69 12.16 2.94
C ARG A 300 4.93 12.38 1.63
N LEU A 301 3.64 12.65 1.68
CA LEU A 301 2.85 13.09 0.52
C LEU A 301 3.25 14.51 0.09
N ALA A 302 3.79 15.32 1.02
CA ALA A 302 4.39 16.62 0.76
C ALA A 302 5.87 16.54 0.33
N THR A 303 6.52 15.37 0.39
CA THR A 303 7.86 15.20 -0.19
C THR A 303 7.66 14.95 -1.69
N PRO A 304 8.04 15.86 -2.58
CA PRO A 304 7.85 15.66 -4.01
C PRO A 304 8.69 14.45 -4.44
N THR A 305 8.06 13.44 -5.01
CA THR A 305 8.74 12.57 -5.99
C THR A 305 9.38 13.51 -6.99
N GLU A 306 10.69 13.37 -7.22
CA GLU A 306 11.55 14.18 -8.06
C GLU A 306 10.84 15.16 -9.00
N GLN A 307 11.03 16.46 -8.70
CA GLN A 307 11.00 17.57 -9.63
C GLN A 307 9.84 17.59 -10.65
N ALA A 308 8.65 17.94 -10.19
CA ALA A 308 7.96 18.98 -10.93
C ALA A 308 8.71 20.29 -10.59
N ALA A 309 9.39 20.88 -11.56
CA ALA A 309 9.90 22.23 -11.43
C ALA A 309 8.77 23.11 -10.87
N PRO A 310 9.08 24.12 -10.02
CA PRO A 310 8.06 25.03 -9.53
C PRO A 310 7.26 25.48 -10.74
N ALA A 311 5.94 25.36 -10.68
CA ALA A 311 5.08 25.77 -11.78
C ALA A 311 5.40 27.25 -12.03
N ASP A 312 6.23 27.50 -13.01
CA ASP A 312 6.52 28.85 -13.46
C ASP A 312 5.20 29.46 -13.93
N LEU A 313 5.06 30.74 -13.69
CA LEU A 313 3.90 31.50 -14.15
C LEU A 313 3.69 31.16 -15.65
N PRO A 314 2.48 30.71 -16.07
CA PRO A 314 2.24 30.36 -17.46
C PRO A 314 2.75 31.41 -18.43
N ALA A 315 3.28 30.97 -19.57
CA ALA A 315 3.92 31.86 -20.56
C ALA A 315 3.02 33.06 -20.99
N CYS A 316 1.70 32.92 -20.91
CA CYS A 316 0.75 33.99 -21.18
C CYS A 316 0.83 35.14 -20.16
N TRP A 317 1.29 34.92 -18.94
CA TRP A 317 1.44 35.91 -17.86
C TRP A 317 2.89 36.17 -17.45
N ALA A 318 3.84 35.39 -18.00
CA ALA A 318 5.26 35.48 -17.65
C ALA A 318 5.88 36.84 -18.00
N ASN A 319 5.32 37.57 -18.97
CA ASN A 319 5.78 38.89 -19.39
C ASN A 319 4.96 40.05 -18.78
N ASP A 320 3.95 39.78 -17.97
CA ASP A 320 3.13 40.78 -17.32
C ASP A 320 3.68 41.11 -15.92
N ALA A 321 4.07 42.36 -15.72
CA ALA A 321 4.73 42.82 -14.48
C ALA A 321 3.80 42.72 -13.26
N ASP A 322 2.48 42.84 -13.43
CA ASP A 322 1.53 42.79 -12.34
C ASP A 322 1.24 41.35 -11.90
N TYR A 323 1.11 40.43 -12.87
CA TYR A 323 1.08 39.00 -12.59
C TYR A 323 2.35 38.49 -11.92
N GLN A 324 3.52 38.98 -12.32
CA GLN A 324 4.77 38.61 -11.67
C GLN A 324 4.86 39.12 -10.22
N ARG A 325 4.35 40.35 -9.94
CA ARG A 325 4.29 40.90 -8.58
C ARG A 325 3.37 40.07 -7.69
N LEU A 326 2.18 39.77 -8.17
CA LEU A 326 1.22 38.94 -7.46
C LEU A 326 1.77 37.54 -7.21
N TRP A 327 2.41 36.94 -8.24
CA TRP A 327 3.00 35.61 -8.12
C TRP A 327 4.14 35.53 -7.08
N ARG A 328 4.96 36.53 -6.93
CA ARG A 328 6.01 36.56 -5.91
C ARG A 328 5.47 36.58 -4.48
N VAL A 329 4.32 37.19 -4.26
CA VAL A 329 3.67 37.31 -2.95
C VAL A 329 2.82 36.08 -2.63
N LEU A 330 2.27 35.42 -3.64
CA LEU A 330 1.55 34.17 -3.48
C LEU A 330 2.54 33.05 -3.20
N GLU A 331 2.38 32.44 -2.03
CA GLU A 331 3.13 31.25 -1.61
C GLU A 331 2.19 30.04 -1.50
N HIS A 332 2.69 28.91 -1.03
CA HIS A 332 1.87 27.74 -0.77
C HIS A 332 1.06 27.85 0.52
N ASP A 333 1.41 28.81 1.39
CA ASP A 333 0.62 29.14 2.58
C ASP A 333 -0.55 30.07 2.24
N PRO A 334 -1.77 29.80 2.77
CA PRO A 334 -2.95 30.62 2.47
C PRO A 334 -2.84 32.06 2.99
N ILE A 335 -2.82 33.04 2.09
CA ILE A 335 -2.73 34.49 2.37
C ILE A 335 -4.07 35.18 2.10
N SER A 336 -4.41 36.18 2.92
CA SER A 336 -5.66 36.92 2.74
C SER A 336 -5.58 37.94 1.58
N MET A 337 -6.76 38.28 1.00
CA MET A 337 -6.86 39.30 -0.06
C MET A 337 -6.20 40.61 0.34
N ASP A 338 -6.48 41.10 1.56
CA ASP A 338 -5.95 42.36 2.07
C ASP A 338 -4.43 42.36 2.18
N SER A 339 -3.85 41.20 2.59
CA SER A 339 -2.43 41.05 2.67
C SER A 339 -1.78 41.00 1.27
N LEU A 340 -2.44 40.37 0.29
CA LEU A 340 -1.98 40.35 -1.11
C LEU A 340 -1.94 41.79 -1.67
N ILE A 341 -3.04 42.54 -1.52
CA ILE A 341 -3.15 43.93 -1.98
C ILE A 341 -2.02 44.80 -1.37
N THR A 342 -1.82 44.67 -0.05
CA THR A 342 -0.80 45.42 0.67
C THR A 342 0.64 45.08 0.20
N GLN A 343 0.91 43.83 -0.08
CA GLN A 343 2.28 43.37 -0.42
C GLN A 343 2.63 43.54 -1.90
N CYS A 344 1.64 43.35 -2.82
CA CYS A 344 1.91 43.52 -4.26
C CYS A 344 1.74 44.98 -4.72
N GLY A 345 1.07 45.85 -3.91
CA GLY A 345 0.87 47.26 -4.26
C GLY A 345 -0.12 47.49 -5.42
N LEU A 346 -0.96 46.50 -5.69
CA LEU A 346 -2.04 46.56 -6.70
C LEU A 346 -3.39 46.91 -6.07
N THR A 347 -4.32 47.35 -6.87
CA THR A 347 -5.69 47.62 -6.39
C THR A 347 -6.47 46.33 -6.14
N ALA A 348 -7.48 46.40 -5.27
CA ALA A 348 -8.35 45.26 -4.97
C ALA A 348 -9.01 44.64 -6.23
N SER A 349 -9.37 45.50 -7.21
CA SER A 349 -10.01 45.12 -8.46
C SER A 349 -9.00 44.32 -9.35
N GLU A 350 -7.78 44.80 -9.44
CA GLU A 350 -6.71 44.12 -10.21
C GLU A 350 -6.37 42.77 -9.62
N VAL A 351 -6.11 42.74 -8.31
CA VAL A 351 -5.78 41.47 -7.60
C VAL A 351 -6.92 40.45 -7.72
N SER A 352 -8.19 40.92 -7.58
CA SER A 352 -9.36 40.04 -7.70
C SER A 352 -9.49 39.43 -9.10
N SER A 353 -9.33 40.27 -10.15
CA SER A 353 -9.39 39.78 -11.55
C SER A 353 -8.30 38.83 -11.88
N MET A 354 -7.07 39.09 -11.43
CA MET A 354 -5.90 38.25 -11.66
C MET A 354 -6.01 36.91 -10.91
N LEU A 355 -6.43 36.93 -9.66
CA LEU A 355 -6.65 35.70 -8.88
C LEU A 355 -7.73 34.82 -9.51
N LEU A 356 -8.83 35.42 -10.00
CA LEU A 356 -9.87 34.69 -10.72
C LEU A 356 -9.31 34.00 -11.98
N ALA A 357 -8.50 34.73 -12.77
CA ALA A 357 -7.87 34.16 -13.95
C ALA A 357 -6.90 33.01 -13.60
N MET A 358 -6.10 33.16 -12.54
CA MET A 358 -5.19 32.14 -12.03
C MET A 358 -5.92 30.94 -11.42
N GLU A 359 -7.05 31.15 -10.79
CA GLU A 359 -7.90 30.08 -10.24
C GLU A 359 -8.56 29.27 -11.36
N LEU A 360 -9.07 29.93 -12.40
CA LEU A 360 -9.61 29.30 -13.61
C LEU A 360 -8.52 28.50 -14.36
N ALA A 361 -7.29 28.98 -14.37
CA ALA A 361 -6.13 28.26 -14.92
C ALA A 361 -5.60 27.14 -14.00
N GLY A 362 -6.14 27.01 -12.78
CA GLY A 362 -5.82 25.95 -11.85
C GLY A 362 -4.46 26.07 -11.13
N ILE A 363 -3.80 27.24 -11.18
CA ILE A 363 -2.51 27.48 -10.53
C ILE A 363 -2.62 28.12 -9.15
N VAL A 364 -3.79 28.67 -8.83
CA VAL A 364 -4.14 29.23 -7.52
C VAL A 364 -5.41 28.56 -7.02
N VAL A 365 -5.56 28.45 -5.71
CA VAL A 365 -6.76 27.94 -5.06
C VAL A 365 -7.18 28.86 -3.91
N CYS A 366 -8.49 29.07 -3.77
CA CYS A 366 -9.07 29.78 -2.65
C CYS A 366 -9.52 28.80 -1.57
N VAL A 367 -8.98 28.92 -0.36
CA VAL A 367 -9.32 28.10 0.80
C VAL A 367 -9.80 29.02 1.92
N HIS A 368 -11.09 28.94 2.27
CA HIS A 368 -11.72 29.76 3.32
C HIS A 368 -11.47 31.27 3.17
N GLY A 369 -11.55 31.78 1.93
CA GLY A 369 -11.34 33.20 1.64
C GLY A 369 -9.88 33.64 1.63
N ARG A 370 -8.93 32.71 1.63
CA ARG A 370 -7.49 32.94 1.48
C ARG A 370 -6.99 32.24 0.23
N TYR A 371 -5.96 32.81 -0.39
CA TYR A 371 -5.41 32.32 -1.66
C TYR A 371 -4.01 31.74 -1.46
N CYS A 372 -3.71 30.63 -2.13
CA CYS A 372 -2.38 30.05 -2.16
C CYS A 372 -2.11 29.42 -3.53
N ARG A 373 -0.83 29.23 -3.86
CA ARG A 373 -0.45 28.47 -5.05
C ARG A 373 -0.95 27.03 -4.91
N ARG A 374 -1.42 26.49 -6.01
CA ARG A 374 -1.74 25.07 -6.06
C ARG A 374 -0.44 24.29 -6.07
N PRO A 375 -0.30 23.25 -5.20
CA PRO A 375 0.90 22.39 -5.18
C PRO A 375 1.06 21.55 -6.45
#